data_20d3b46a1b5ab16d2ac20af7524fcc0f
#
_entry.id   20d3b46a1b5ab16d2ac20af7524fcc0f
#
_cell.length_a   1.000
_cell.length_b   1.000
_cell.length_c   1.000
_cell.angle_alpha   90.00
_cell.angle_beta   90.00
_cell.angle_gamma   90.00
#
_symmetry.space_group_name_H-M   'P 1'
#
loop_
_entity.id
_entity.type
_entity.pdbx_description
1 polymer ?
#
loop_
_entity_poly.entity_id
_entity_poly.type
_entity_poly.pdbx_seq_one_letter_code
_entity_poly.pdbx_strand_id
1 'polypeptide(L)'
;KANANGVNVHKGVTVQGFKRGSNSKAVTGVVTDKGTIDCDQVVIGAGPWARDFWNMLELPKTTSVKGKDGKTHEVDMWTYWFLQEGVLGVDSNYLRTNEGKQPPVIHVDTDAPLYSDQSGDLLTDKLWGIYYKPDIEGLGVQGGTSPYIVEKHFDEVKVDPYGLESPDYQTTDKFAEMWTSALAHCQKRFV
;
A
#
# COMPACT_ATOMS: atom_id res chain seq x y z
N LYS A 1 -19.37 1.34 16.28
CA LYS A 1 -20.28 1.75 15.17
C LYS A 1 -20.80 0.52 14.39
N ALA A 2 -19.96 -0.47 14.01
CA ALA A 2 -20.39 -1.65 13.24
C ALA A 2 -21.52 -2.43 13.93
N ASN A 3 -21.34 -2.81 15.19
CA ASN A 3 -22.36 -3.55 15.93
C ASN A 3 -23.70 -2.80 16.06
N ALA A 4 -23.66 -1.46 16.17
CA ALA A 4 -24.85 -0.64 16.21
C ALA A 4 -25.67 -0.67 14.91
N ASN A 5 -25.04 -1.13 13.81
CA ASN A 5 -25.67 -1.27 12.50
C ASN A 5 -25.99 -2.76 12.16
N GLY A 6 -26.07 -3.63 13.19
CA GLY A 6 -26.43 -5.04 13.00
C GLY A 6 -25.28 -5.94 12.50
N VAL A 7 -24.04 -5.45 12.50
CA VAL A 7 -22.87 -6.26 12.11
C VAL A 7 -22.38 -7.07 13.31
N ASN A 8 -22.27 -8.38 13.15
CA ASN A 8 -21.63 -9.24 14.13
C ASN A 8 -20.11 -9.22 13.95
N VAL A 9 -19.39 -8.78 14.98
CA VAL A 9 -17.92 -8.73 14.97
C VAL A 9 -17.37 -9.87 15.83
N HIS A 10 -16.69 -10.81 15.21
CA HIS A 10 -16.04 -11.93 15.89
C HIS A 10 -14.53 -11.63 16.02
N LYS A 11 -14.07 -11.41 17.25
CA LYS A 11 -12.66 -11.17 17.55
C LYS A 11 -11.97 -12.46 18.00
N GLY A 12 -10.65 -12.55 17.77
CA GLY A 12 -9.84 -13.70 18.14
C GLY A 12 -10.29 -14.97 17.41
N VAL A 13 -10.66 -14.82 16.14
CA VAL A 13 -11.03 -15.89 15.24
C VAL A 13 -10.07 -15.90 14.06
N THR A 14 -9.49 -17.06 13.78
CA THR A 14 -8.55 -17.24 12.66
C THR A 14 -9.22 -17.98 11.53
N VAL A 15 -9.19 -17.43 10.34
CA VAL A 15 -9.67 -18.11 9.13
C VAL A 15 -8.65 -19.15 8.71
N GLN A 16 -9.12 -20.37 8.48
CA GLN A 16 -8.31 -21.53 8.09
C GLN A 16 -8.60 -22.01 6.67
N GLY A 17 -9.69 -21.56 6.05
CA GLY A 17 -10.09 -21.95 4.71
C GLY A 17 -11.50 -21.55 4.35
N PHE A 18 -12.00 -22.13 3.27
CA PHE A 18 -13.32 -21.85 2.72
C PHE A 18 -14.08 -23.13 2.43
N LYS A 19 -15.37 -23.13 2.77
CA LYS A 19 -16.32 -24.17 2.37
C LYS A 19 -16.79 -23.88 0.95
N ARG A 20 -16.83 -24.91 0.11
CA ARG A 20 -17.34 -24.82 -1.27
C ARG A 20 -18.59 -25.64 -1.44
N GLY A 21 -19.44 -25.24 -2.36
CA GLY A 21 -20.62 -26.02 -2.74
C GLY A 21 -20.22 -27.35 -3.40
N SER A 22 -21.01 -28.39 -3.18
CA SER A 22 -20.70 -29.80 -3.54
C SER A 22 -20.37 -29.99 -5.03
N ASN A 23 -20.86 -29.13 -5.92
CA ASN A 23 -20.66 -29.24 -7.37
C ASN A 23 -20.32 -27.88 -8.01
N SER A 24 -19.83 -26.94 -7.23
CA SER A 24 -19.52 -25.60 -7.73
C SER A 24 -18.23 -25.04 -7.10
N LYS A 25 -17.63 -24.09 -7.79
CA LYS A 25 -16.51 -23.31 -7.24
C LYS A 25 -16.98 -22.21 -6.27
N ALA A 26 -18.30 -22.07 -6.08
CA ALA A 26 -18.86 -21.04 -5.20
C ALA A 26 -18.44 -21.27 -3.75
N VAL A 27 -18.01 -20.22 -3.10
CA VAL A 27 -17.75 -20.22 -1.66
C VAL A 27 -19.11 -20.16 -0.94
N THR A 28 -19.34 -21.07 -0.01
CA THR A 28 -20.59 -21.19 0.77
C THR A 28 -20.35 -21.04 2.27
N GLY A 29 -19.11 -20.77 2.66
CA GLY A 29 -18.78 -20.54 4.06
C GLY A 29 -17.29 -20.29 4.27
N VAL A 30 -16.99 -19.75 5.45
CA VAL A 30 -15.64 -19.50 5.94
C VAL A 30 -15.35 -20.49 7.07
N VAL A 31 -14.28 -21.27 6.93
CA VAL A 31 -13.81 -22.21 7.95
C VAL A 31 -12.85 -21.47 8.88
N THR A 32 -13.10 -21.56 10.17
CA THR A 32 -12.30 -20.90 11.20
C THR A 32 -11.86 -21.88 12.29
N ASP A 33 -10.94 -21.46 13.14
CA ASP A 33 -10.50 -22.19 14.34
C ASP A 33 -11.63 -22.37 15.38
N LYS A 34 -12.75 -21.69 15.22
CA LYS A 34 -13.92 -21.72 16.11
C LYS A 34 -15.18 -22.31 15.47
N GLY A 35 -15.05 -22.86 14.27
CA GLY A 35 -16.15 -23.44 13.51
C GLY A 35 -16.33 -22.78 12.14
N THR A 36 -17.37 -23.21 11.44
CA THR A 36 -17.68 -22.72 10.10
C THR A 36 -18.81 -21.70 10.14
N ILE A 37 -18.63 -20.59 9.43
CA ILE A 37 -19.65 -19.55 9.23
C ILE A 37 -20.18 -19.72 7.80
N ASP A 38 -21.42 -20.12 7.65
CA ASP A 38 -22.06 -20.19 6.33
C ASP A 38 -22.39 -18.79 5.81
N CYS A 39 -22.18 -18.57 4.52
CA CYS A 39 -22.42 -17.30 3.86
C CYS A 39 -22.63 -17.47 2.36
N ASP A 40 -23.31 -16.49 1.76
CA ASP A 40 -23.55 -16.42 0.31
C ASP A 40 -22.44 -15.64 -0.41
N GLN A 41 -21.76 -14.76 0.30
CA GLN A 41 -20.67 -13.92 -0.22
C GLN A 41 -19.59 -13.71 0.85
N VAL A 42 -18.34 -13.62 0.40
CA VAL A 42 -17.19 -13.30 1.25
C VAL A 42 -16.46 -12.10 0.67
N VAL A 43 -16.17 -11.14 1.53
CA VAL A 43 -15.29 -10.01 1.20
C VAL A 43 -13.98 -10.19 1.97
N ILE A 44 -12.88 -10.30 1.24
CA ILE A 44 -11.54 -10.46 1.81
C ILE A 44 -10.91 -9.07 1.91
N GLY A 45 -10.91 -8.52 3.12
CA GLY A 45 -10.27 -7.24 3.45
C GLY A 45 -9.04 -7.45 4.33
N ALA A 46 -8.18 -8.40 3.96
CA ALA A 46 -7.10 -8.91 4.80
C ALA A 46 -5.77 -8.15 4.63
N GLY A 47 -5.75 -7.02 3.91
CA GLY A 47 -4.52 -6.26 3.68
C GLY A 47 -3.40 -7.13 3.08
N PRO A 48 -2.19 -7.10 3.63
CA PRO A 48 -1.05 -7.86 3.11
C PRO A 48 -1.25 -9.38 3.08
N TRP A 49 -2.19 -9.91 3.88
CA TRP A 49 -2.53 -11.35 3.89
C TRP A 49 -3.52 -11.78 2.82
N ALA A 50 -3.99 -10.88 1.98
CA ALA A 50 -4.92 -11.22 0.91
C ALA A 50 -4.41 -12.37 0.02
N ARG A 51 -3.08 -12.46 -0.16
CA ARG A 51 -2.43 -13.55 -0.89
C ARG A 51 -2.66 -14.92 -0.26
N ASP A 52 -2.66 -15.02 1.06
CA ASP A 52 -2.89 -16.29 1.76
C ASP A 52 -4.30 -16.80 1.48
N PHE A 53 -5.28 -15.90 1.47
CA PHE A 53 -6.66 -16.23 1.10
C PHE A 53 -6.79 -16.61 -0.37
N TRP A 54 -6.01 -15.96 -1.25
CA TRP A 54 -5.93 -16.32 -2.66
C TRP A 54 -5.43 -17.76 -2.83
N ASN A 55 -4.40 -18.14 -2.10
CA ASN A 55 -3.86 -19.50 -2.09
C ASN A 55 -4.83 -20.50 -1.48
N MET A 56 -5.53 -20.18 -0.39
CA MET A 56 -6.59 -21.02 0.21
C MET A 56 -7.74 -21.26 -0.77
N LEU A 57 -7.99 -20.32 -1.67
CA LEU A 57 -9.01 -20.44 -2.70
C LEU A 57 -8.50 -21.12 -3.98
N GLU A 58 -7.24 -21.50 -4.03
CA GLU A 58 -6.60 -22.12 -5.21
C GLU A 58 -6.84 -21.32 -6.50
N LEU A 59 -6.80 -20.00 -6.41
CA LEU A 59 -6.99 -19.11 -7.54
C LEU A 59 -5.75 -19.05 -8.44
N PRO A 60 -5.89 -18.71 -9.74
CA PRO A 60 -4.76 -18.67 -10.66
C PRO A 60 -3.66 -17.71 -10.18
N LYS A 61 -2.41 -18.14 -10.32
CA LYS A 61 -1.24 -17.30 -9.97
C LYS A 61 -0.85 -16.33 -11.06
N THR A 62 -1.26 -16.60 -12.29
CA THR A 62 -1.01 -15.76 -13.47
C THR A 62 -2.32 -15.40 -14.15
N THR A 63 -2.30 -14.34 -14.93
CA THR A 63 -3.39 -13.92 -15.81
C THR A 63 -2.86 -13.39 -17.11
N SER A 64 -3.66 -13.53 -18.18
CA SER A 64 -3.35 -13.01 -19.50
C SER A 64 -3.87 -11.58 -19.64
N VAL A 65 -3.02 -10.63 -19.93
CA VAL A 65 -3.38 -9.24 -20.20
C VAL A 65 -2.97 -8.83 -21.61
N LYS A 66 -3.81 -8.03 -22.26
CA LYS A 66 -3.49 -7.45 -23.56
C LYS A 66 -2.70 -6.17 -23.35
N GLY A 67 -1.43 -6.15 -23.77
CA GLY A 67 -0.55 -5.00 -23.69
C GLY A 67 -0.89 -3.90 -24.71
N LYS A 68 -0.28 -2.73 -24.54
CA LYS A 68 -0.38 -1.61 -25.50
C LYS A 68 0.21 -1.95 -26.88
N ASP A 69 1.11 -2.92 -26.92
CA ASP A 69 1.70 -3.49 -28.15
C ASP A 69 0.72 -4.40 -28.92
N GLY A 70 -0.49 -4.57 -28.43
CA GLY A 70 -1.53 -5.44 -29.00
C GLY A 70 -1.32 -6.93 -28.76
N LYS A 71 -0.24 -7.33 -28.08
CA LYS A 71 0.07 -8.73 -27.75
C LYS A 71 -0.52 -9.12 -26.41
N THR A 72 -0.71 -10.41 -26.22
CA THR A 72 -1.11 -10.98 -24.93
C THR A 72 0.15 -11.38 -24.15
N HIS A 73 0.21 -10.95 -22.91
CA HIS A 73 1.29 -11.25 -21.98
C HIS A 73 0.73 -12.01 -20.79
N GLU A 74 1.42 -13.07 -20.37
CA GLU A 74 1.14 -13.71 -19.08
C GLU A 74 1.87 -12.90 -18.00
N VAL A 75 1.11 -12.47 -17.01
CA VAL A 75 1.64 -11.69 -15.89
C VAL A 75 1.24 -12.33 -14.55
N ASP A 76 2.08 -12.18 -13.56
CA ASP A 76 1.76 -12.63 -12.22
C ASP A 76 0.59 -11.83 -11.65
N MET A 77 -0.33 -12.51 -10.97
CA MET A 77 -1.47 -11.88 -10.31
C MET A 77 -1.06 -11.02 -9.12
N TRP A 78 0.10 -11.32 -8.55
CA TRP A 78 0.63 -10.62 -7.39
C TRP A 78 2.01 -10.08 -7.70
N THR A 79 2.13 -8.77 -7.76
CA THR A 79 3.40 -8.07 -7.63
C THR A 79 3.41 -7.44 -6.25
N TYR A 80 4.39 -7.77 -5.43
CA TYR A 80 4.56 -7.09 -4.15
C TYR A 80 5.38 -5.83 -4.37
N TRP A 81 4.74 -4.71 -4.20
CA TRP A 81 5.43 -3.43 -4.14
C TRP A 81 5.20 -2.80 -2.77
N PHE A 82 6.26 -2.26 -2.21
CA PHE A 82 6.17 -1.52 -0.97
C PHE A 82 5.94 -0.06 -1.28
N LEU A 83 4.85 0.47 -0.79
CA LEU A 83 4.71 1.89 -0.63
C LEU A 83 5.36 2.25 0.70
N GLN A 84 6.48 2.96 0.65
CA GLN A 84 7.05 3.55 1.84
C GLN A 84 6.41 4.92 2.11
N GLU A 85 6.09 5.17 3.35
CA GLU A 85 5.66 6.47 3.83
C GLU A 85 6.62 6.94 4.91
N GLY A 86 6.96 8.21 4.86
CA GLY A 86 7.80 8.85 5.87
C GLY A 86 7.14 10.09 6.46
N VAL A 87 7.64 10.51 7.59
CA VAL A 87 7.28 11.79 8.22
C VAL A 87 8.54 12.64 8.31
N LEU A 88 8.54 13.77 7.61
CA LEU A 88 9.57 14.79 7.75
C LEU A 88 9.16 15.73 8.89
N GLY A 89 9.98 15.84 9.93
CA GLY A 89 9.74 16.79 11.03
C GLY A 89 9.78 18.22 10.53
N VAL A 90 8.73 18.97 10.77
CA VAL A 90 8.58 20.37 10.34
C VAL A 90 8.00 21.18 11.47
N ASP A 91 8.42 22.42 11.62
CA ASP A 91 7.83 23.35 12.58
C ASP A 91 6.32 23.43 12.40
N SER A 92 5.59 23.29 13.50
CA SER A 92 4.13 23.25 13.52
C SER A 92 3.45 24.46 12.88
N ASN A 93 4.14 25.61 12.82
CA ASN A 93 3.66 26.80 12.13
C ASN A 93 3.49 26.61 10.63
N TYR A 94 4.22 25.67 10.03
CA TYR A 94 4.11 25.35 8.59
C TYR A 94 3.08 24.27 8.27
N LEU A 95 2.49 23.66 9.29
CA LEU A 95 1.52 22.58 9.12
C LEU A 95 0.07 23.06 8.94
N ARG A 96 -0.14 24.38 8.99
CA ARG A 96 -1.48 24.98 8.86
C ARG A 96 -1.49 26.06 7.79
N THR A 97 -2.67 26.31 7.24
CA THR A 97 -2.90 27.49 6.39
C THR A 97 -2.82 28.77 7.21
N ASN A 98 -2.74 29.92 6.55
CA ASN A 98 -2.79 31.22 7.22
C ASN A 98 -4.07 31.44 8.04
N GLU A 99 -5.13 30.67 7.76
CA GLU A 99 -6.40 30.67 8.49
C GLU A 99 -6.43 29.65 9.64
N GLY A 100 -5.32 28.98 9.92
CA GLY A 100 -5.21 27.96 10.97
C GLY A 100 -5.82 26.60 10.61
N LYS A 101 -6.27 26.41 9.36
CA LYS A 101 -6.87 25.15 8.90
C LYS A 101 -5.81 24.14 8.49
N GLN A 102 -6.19 22.87 8.48
CA GLN A 102 -5.35 21.82 7.90
C GLN A 102 -5.40 21.93 6.37
N PRO A 103 -4.22 22.00 5.70
CA PRO A 103 -4.17 21.92 4.24
C PRO A 103 -4.69 20.56 3.72
N PRO A 104 -5.17 20.50 2.49
CA PRO A 104 -5.53 19.23 1.86
C PRO A 104 -4.29 18.35 1.62
N VAL A 105 -4.52 17.07 1.36
CA VAL A 105 -3.51 16.19 0.78
C VAL A 105 -3.20 16.70 -0.63
N ILE A 106 -1.93 16.79 -0.96
CA ILE A 106 -1.46 17.21 -2.28
C ILE A 106 -0.90 15.99 -2.99
N HIS A 107 -1.33 15.79 -4.23
CA HIS A 107 -0.79 14.79 -5.14
C HIS A 107 -0.25 15.51 -6.37
N VAL A 108 0.94 15.10 -6.80
CA VAL A 108 1.58 15.62 -8.01
C VAL A 108 2.15 14.44 -8.77
N ASP A 109 1.83 14.37 -10.06
CA ASP A 109 2.44 13.46 -11.03
C ASP A 109 3.07 14.30 -12.14
N THR A 110 4.31 13.96 -12.51
CA THR A 110 5.06 14.70 -13.52
C THR A 110 6.10 13.82 -14.20
N ASP A 111 6.49 14.19 -15.41
CA ASP A 111 7.58 13.61 -16.19
C ASP A 111 8.83 14.52 -16.21
N ALA A 112 8.82 15.60 -15.45
CA ALA A 112 9.99 16.46 -15.31
C ALA A 112 11.14 15.69 -14.65
N PRO A 113 12.41 15.87 -15.10
CA PRO A 113 13.53 15.24 -14.42
C PRO A 113 13.61 15.64 -12.95
N LEU A 114 13.79 14.65 -12.08
CA LEU A 114 13.99 14.86 -10.65
C LEU A 114 15.47 14.68 -10.30
N TYR A 115 16.01 15.68 -9.65
CA TYR A 115 17.40 15.68 -9.18
C TYR A 115 17.42 15.62 -7.65
N SER A 116 18.46 15.01 -7.10
CA SER A 116 18.71 15.03 -5.66
C SER A 116 18.91 16.47 -5.17
N ASP A 117 18.20 16.85 -4.14
CA ASP A 117 18.38 18.14 -3.46
C ASP A 117 19.68 18.20 -2.62
N GLN A 118 20.31 17.05 -2.37
CA GLN A 118 21.55 16.94 -1.62
C GLN A 118 22.78 16.90 -2.52
N SER A 119 22.79 16.02 -3.54
CA SER A 119 23.95 15.81 -4.41
C SER A 119 23.86 16.52 -5.76
N GLY A 120 22.66 16.87 -6.21
CA GLY A 120 22.41 17.37 -7.54
C GLY A 120 22.37 16.29 -8.63
N ASP A 121 22.52 15.02 -8.27
CA ASP A 121 22.48 13.91 -9.21
C ASP A 121 21.05 13.64 -9.73
N LEU A 122 20.95 13.15 -10.95
CA LEU A 122 19.68 12.75 -11.54
C LEU A 122 19.15 11.50 -10.83
N LEU A 123 17.99 11.61 -10.18
CA LEU A 123 17.29 10.50 -9.54
C LEU A 123 16.40 9.74 -10.50
N THR A 124 15.65 10.46 -11.34
CA THR A 124 14.82 9.87 -12.39
C THR A 124 14.48 10.88 -13.49
N ASP A 125 14.41 10.41 -14.72
CA ASP A 125 13.90 11.10 -15.91
C ASP A 125 12.59 10.50 -16.44
N LYS A 126 11.97 9.61 -15.64
CA LYS A 126 10.71 8.94 -15.96
C LYS A 126 9.58 9.56 -15.17
N LEU A 127 8.35 9.21 -15.54
CA LEU A 127 7.17 9.61 -14.78
C LEU A 127 7.33 9.24 -13.31
N TRP A 128 7.15 10.23 -12.43
CA TRP A 128 7.16 10.06 -10.99
C TRP A 128 6.02 10.86 -10.35
N GLY A 129 5.68 10.49 -9.13
CA GLY A 129 4.65 11.18 -8.37
C GLY A 129 5.00 11.28 -6.90
N ILE A 130 4.39 12.25 -6.25
CA ILE A 130 4.49 12.45 -4.82
C ILE A 130 3.11 12.75 -4.25
N TYR A 131 2.84 12.27 -3.05
CA TYR A 131 1.76 12.79 -2.22
C TYR A 131 2.30 13.17 -0.86
N TYR A 132 1.72 14.21 -0.30
CA TYR A 132 2.08 14.68 1.04
C TYR A 132 0.92 15.43 1.68
N LYS A 133 0.89 15.39 3.00
CA LYS A 133 -0.06 16.10 3.84
C LYS A 133 0.60 16.50 5.15
N PRO A 134 0.11 17.54 5.84
CA PRO A 134 0.49 17.77 7.23
C PRO A 134 0.04 16.60 8.10
N ASP A 135 0.92 16.16 8.96
CA ASP A 135 0.60 15.28 10.08
C ASP A 135 0.73 16.07 11.38
N ILE A 136 -0.41 16.54 11.88
CA ILE A 136 -0.44 17.43 13.03
C ILE A 136 -0.09 16.66 14.31
N GLU A 137 -0.43 15.38 14.38
CA GLU A 137 -0.13 14.53 15.55
C GLU A 137 1.34 14.11 15.54
N GLY A 138 1.90 13.81 14.38
CA GLY A 138 3.31 13.47 14.19
C GLY A 138 4.24 14.68 14.07
N LEU A 139 3.71 15.91 14.14
CA LEU A 139 4.47 17.16 14.03
C LEU A 139 5.35 17.24 12.78
N GLY A 140 4.79 16.89 11.62
CA GLY A 140 5.55 16.85 10.40
C GLY A 140 4.72 16.89 9.12
N VAL A 141 5.37 16.59 8.02
CA VAL A 141 4.75 16.32 6.72
C VAL A 141 4.88 14.83 6.46
N GLN A 142 3.75 14.15 6.32
CA GLN A 142 3.66 12.74 5.97
C GLN A 142 3.44 12.57 4.48
N GLY A 143 4.09 11.60 3.88
CA GLY A 143 3.84 11.27 2.48
C GLY A 143 4.73 10.19 1.93
N GLY A 144 4.61 10.00 0.63
CA GLY A 144 5.35 9.01 -0.13
C GLY A 144 5.58 9.44 -1.57
N THR A 145 6.39 8.69 -2.29
CA THR A 145 6.73 8.94 -3.68
C THR A 145 6.66 7.66 -4.52
N SER A 146 6.36 7.82 -5.80
CA SER A 146 6.31 6.75 -6.80
C SER A 146 7.17 7.17 -8.01
N PRO A 147 7.82 6.28 -8.73
CA PRO A 147 7.89 4.85 -8.48
C PRO A 147 9.03 4.53 -7.50
N TYR A 148 8.70 4.24 -6.27
CA TYR A 148 9.64 3.58 -5.39
C TYR A 148 9.26 2.10 -5.38
N ILE A 149 9.88 1.34 -6.26
CA ILE A 149 9.60 -0.08 -6.41
C ILE A 149 10.75 -0.86 -5.79
N VAL A 150 10.48 -1.54 -4.71
CA VAL A 150 11.25 -2.70 -4.31
C VAL A 150 10.58 -3.90 -4.99
N GLU A 151 11.08 -4.29 -6.15
CA GLU A 151 10.60 -5.49 -6.81
C GLU A 151 11.16 -6.71 -6.05
N LYS A 152 10.27 -7.39 -5.36
CA LYS A 152 10.52 -8.73 -4.86
C LYS A 152 9.45 -9.64 -5.39
N HIS A 153 9.85 -10.84 -5.82
CA HIS A 153 8.88 -11.86 -6.14
C HIS A 153 8.04 -12.12 -4.88
N PHE A 154 6.73 -12.29 -5.06
CA PHE A 154 5.80 -12.43 -3.94
C PHE A 154 6.13 -13.61 -3.00
N ASP A 155 6.79 -14.67 -3.50
CA ASP A 155 7.23 -15.81 -2.69
C ASP A 155 8.43 -15.48 -1.79
N GLU A 156 9.16 -14.39 -2.06
CA GLU A 156 10.31 -13.93 -1.28
C GLU A 156 9.90 -13.00 -0.13
N VAL A 157 8.65 -12.56 -0.13
CA VAL A 157 8.15 -11.63 0.88
C VAL A 157 7.40 -12.39 1.96
N LYS A 158 7.96 -12.43 3.15
CA LYS A 158 7.25 -12.86 4.35
C LYS A 158 6.43 -11.69 4.87
N VAL A 159 5.14 -11.89 5.01
CA VAL A 159 4.26 -10.90 5.64
C VAL A 159 3.99 -11.36 7.06
N ASP A 160 4.69 -10.77 8.01
CA ASP A 160 4.42 -10.95 9.43
C ASP A 160 4.10 -9.58 10.05
N PRO A 161 2.84 -9.30 10.38
CA PRO A 161 2.42 -8.00 10.90
C PRO A 161 2.94 -7.71 12.31
N TYR A 162 3.36 -8.76 12.99
CA TYR A 162 3.88 -8.67 14.35
C TYR A 162 5.39 -8.86 14.40
N GLY A 163 6.01 -9.18 13.25
CA GLY A 163 7.45 -9.31 13.10
C GLY A 163 8.11 -7.96 12.84
N LEU A 164 9.23 -7.73 13.50
CA LEU A 164 10.03 -6.50 13.28
C LEU A 164 10.67 -6.45 11.88
N GLU A 165 10.70 -7.57 11.18
CA GLU A 165 11.39 -7.74 9.90
C GLU A 165 10.47 -7.72 8.68
N SER A 166 9.15 -7.67 8.89
CA SER A 166 8.22 -7.73 7.75
C SER A 166 6.90 -7.02 8.04
N PRO A 167 6.50 -6.14 7.13
CA PRO A 167 7.32 -5.44 6.14
C PRO A 167 8.37 -4.58 6.83
N ASP A 168 9.44 -4.20 6.14
CA ASP A 168 10.42 -3.27 6.69
C ASP A 168 9.74 -2.00 7.17
N TYR A 169 9.67 -1.80 8.47
CA TYR A 169 9.03 -0.63 9.07
C TYR A 169 9.86 0.65 8.96
N GLN A 170 11.10 0.52 8.53
CA GLN A 170 11.97 1.66 8.35
C GLN A 170 12.02 2.06 6.87
N THR A 171 11.93 3.35 6.62
CA THR A 171 12.16 3.89 5.30
C THR A 171 13.63 3.72 4.94
N THR A 172 13.90 3.37 3.68
CA THR A 172 15.27 3.28 3.19
C THR A 172 15.83 4.67 2.90
N ASP A 173 17.16 4.82 2.96
CA ASP A 173 17.82 6.09 2.60
C ASP A 173 17.48 6.51 1.17
N LYS A 174 17.41 5.56 0.24
CA LYS A 174 17.01 5.82 -1.14
C LYS A 174 15.58 6.37 -1.26
N PHE A 175 14.65 5.83 -0.47
CA PHE A 175 13.31 6.40 -0.42
C PHE A 175 13.34 7.81 0.18
N ALA A 176 14.06 8.00 1.27
CA ALA A 176 14.15 9.29 1.94
C ALA A 176 14.70 10.36 0.98
N GLU A 177 15.81 10.08 0.29
CA GLU A 177 16.40 10.97 -0.69
C GLU A 177 15.42 11.31 -1.83
N MET A 178 14.77 10.31 -2.40
CA MET A 178 13.82 10.54 -3.50
C MET A 178 12.61 11.35 -3.04
N TRP A 179 12.06 11.05 -1.86
CA TRP A 179 10.89 11.74 -1.34
C TRP A 179 11.19 13.19 -0.94
N THR A 180 12.30 13.44 -0.24
CA THR A 180 12.70 14.82 0.13
C THR A 180 12.99 15.65 -1.10
N SER A 181 13.70 15.11 -2.09
CA SER A 181 13.98 15.80 -3.35
C SER A 181 12.69 16.10 -4.14
N ALA A 182 11.75 15.16 -4.20
CA ALA A 182 10.45 15.37 -4.82
C ALA A 182 9.64 16.44 -4.07
N LEU A 183 9.69 16.45 -2.74
CA LEU A 183 9.03 17.44 -1.90
C LEU A 183 9.64 18.84 -2.14
N ALA A 184 10.96 18.95 -2.17
CA ALA A 184 11.68 20.19 -2.45
C ALA A 184 11.39 20.71 -3.87
N HIS A 185 11.31 19.81 -4.86
CA HIS A 185 10.92 20.17 -6.23
C HIS A 185 9.52 20.79 -6.29
N CYS A 186 8.56 20.21 -5.56
CA CYS A 186 7.16 20.68 -5.56
C CYS A 186 6.94 21.88 -4.64
N GLN A 187 7.73 22.01 -3.58
CA GLN A 187 7.54 23.00 -2.52
C GLN A 187 8.88 23.64 -2.13
N LYS A 188 9.24 24.70 -2.81
CA LYS A 188 10.53 25.42 -2.58
C LYS A 188 10.79 25.85 -1.13
N ARG A 189 9.76 25.92 -0.29
CA ARG A 189 9.91 26.24 1.13
C ARG A 189 10.52 25.11 1.97
N PHE A 190 10.68 23.92 1.40
CA PHE A 190 11.33 22.77 2.03
C PHE A 190 12.76 22.53 1.52
N VAL A 191 13.33 23.49 0.82
CA VAL A 191 14.72 23.47 0.34
C VAL A 191 15.65 24.02 1.41
#